data_9205b434bcdf6dc8cfb8ceea69b488a8
#
_entry.id   9205b434bcdf6dc8cfb8ceea69b488a8
#
_cell.length_a   1.000
_cell.length_b   1.000
_cell.length_c   1.000
_cell.angle_alpha   90.00
_cell.angle_beta   90.00
_cell.angle_gamma   90.00
#
_symmetry.space_group_name_H-M   'P 1'
#
loop_
_entity.id
_entity.type
_entity.pdbx_description
1 polymer ?
#
loop_
_entity_poly.entity_id
_entity_poly.type
_entity_poly.pdbx_seq_one_letter_code
_entity_poly.pdbx_strand_id
1 'polypeptide(L)'
;RSLVGSEMCIRDRLNIPEGWCANVEGRSGFSFDEGVVVTNAPGKCEFTYKGEYMVNLTKINKKPTVIHKNDRIAQMEIVPQYKMVLEEVTDIEVEDGNERGEKGLGSSGVK
;
A
#
# COMPACT_ATOMS: atom_id res chain seq x y z
N ARG A 1 1.29 -14.38 14.23
CA ARG A 1 0.31 -13.32 14.43
C ARG A 1 0.01 -12.61 13.11
N SER A 2 -1.24 -12.38 12.84
CA SER A 2 -1.67 -11.76 11.59
C SER A 2 -1.79 -10.26 11.75
N LEU A 3 -1.25 -9.51 10.78
CA LEU A 3 -1.43 -8.06 10.69
C LEU A 3 -2.77 -7.68 10.06
N VAL A 4 -3.49 -8.64 9.50
CA VAL A 4 -4.85 -8.45 8.99
C VAL A 4 -5.86 -8.58 10.12
N GLY A 5 -5.48 -9.19 11.22
CA GLY A 5 -6.36 -9.43 12.35
C GLY A 5 -6.67 -8.19 13.18
N SER A 6 -7.40 -8.41 14.23
CA SER A 6 -7.81 -7.38 15.19
C SER A 6 -6.70 -7.00 16.17
N GLU A 7 -5.66 -7.79 16.24
CA GLU A 7 -4.54 -7.50 17.12
C GLU A 7 -3.33 -7.10 16.31
N MET A 8 -2.86 -5.91 16.54
CA MET A 8 -1.56 -5.49 16.09
C MET A 8 -0.67 -5.30 17.29
N CYS A 9 0.32 -6.17 17.41
CA CYS A 9 1.30 -6.05 18.46
C CYS A 9 2.39 -5.10 18.00
N ILE A 10 2.78 -4.16 18.84
CA ILE A 10 3.84 -3.21 18.51
C ILE A 10 5.20 -3.89 18.26
N ARG A 11 5.30 -5.16 18.55
CA ARG A 11 6.52 -5.93 18.31
C ARG A 11 6.36 -7.00 17.24
N ASP A 12 5.30 -6.90 16.45
CA ASP A 12 5.11 -7.83 15.37
C ASP A 12 6.19 -7.66 14.30
N ARG A 13 6.72 -8.78 13.89
CA ARG A 13 7.76 -8.87 12.88
C ARG A 13 7.45 -9.99 11.94
N LEU A 14 7.85 -9.83 10.69
CA LEU A 14 7.69 -10.86 9.68
C LEU A 14 9.02 -11.18 9.04
N ASN A 15 9.17 -12.46 8.69
CA ASN A 15 10.30 -12.91 7.90
C ASN A 15 9.80 -13.20 6.48
N ILE A 16 9.84 -12.17 5.65
CA ILE A 16 9.36 -12.25 4.27
C ILE A 16 10.48 -12.78 3.39
N PRO A 17 10.21 -13.81 2.56
CA PRO A 17 11.23 -14.36 1.68
C PRO A 17 11.70 -13.36 0.64
N GLU A 18 12.94 -13.52 0.19
CA GLU A 18 13.45 -12.74 -0.94
C GLU A 18 12.54 -12.88 -2.16
N GLY A 19 12.31 -11.77 -2.84
CA GLY A 19 11.41 -11.71 -3.99
C GLY A 19 9.95 -11.41 -3.63
N TRP A 20 9.67 -11.23 -2.35
CA TRP A 20 8.33 -10.89 -1.86
C TRP A 20 8.36 -9.62 -1.02
N CYS A 21 7.22 -8.99 -0.90
CA CYS A 21 7.06 -7.86 0.02
C CYS A 21 5.65 -7.86 0.60
N ALA A 22 5.48 -7.09 1.67
CA ALA A 22 4.17 -6.86 2.26
C ALA A 22 3.67 -5.47 1.89
N ASN A 23 2.38 -5.37 1.57
CA ASN A 23 1.69 -4.10 1.43
C ASN A 23 0.70 -3.94 2.57
N VAL A 24 0.80 -2.84 3.30
CA VAL A 24 -0.12 -2.51 4.39
C VAL A 24 -1.10 -1.48 3.88
N GLU A 25 -2.38 -1.78 4.02
CA GLU A 25 -3.46 -0.97 3.48
C GLU A 25 -4.56 -0.77 4.51
N GLY A 26 -5.43 0.20 4.25
CA GLY A 26 -6.61 0.42 5.07
C GLY A 26 -7.66 -0.68 4.87
N ARG A 27 -8.53 -0.79 5.83
CA ARG A 27 -9.72 -1.65 5.75
C ARG A 27 -10.89 -0.80 5.29
N SER A 28 -11.66 -1.32 4.33
CA SER A 28 -12.74 -0.54 3.73
C SER A 28 -13.78 -0.07 4.76
N GLY A 29 -14.23 -0.94 5.64
CA GLY A 29 -15.20 -0.55 6.67
C GLY A 29 -14.68 0.55 7.58
N PHE A 30 -13.46 0.43 8.04
CA PHE A 30 -12.83 1.41 8.91
C PHE A 30 -12.61 2.74 8.20
N SER A 31 -12.23 2.70 6.94
CA SER A 31 -12.02 3.91 6.14
C SER A 31 -13.35 4.60 5.80
N PHE A 32 -14.34 3.86 5.34
CA PHE A 32 -15.63 4.43 4.94
C PHE A 32 -16.47 4.90 6.13
N ASP A 33 -16.51 4.11 7.19
CA ASP A 33 -17.38 4.41 8.33
C ASP A 33 -16.74 5.42 9.28
N GLU A 34 -15.45 5.30 9.54
CA GLU A 34 -14.77 6.11 10.53
C GLU A 34 -13.84 7.17 9.93
N GLY A 35 -13.61 7.13 8.64
CA GLY A 35 -12.70 8.06 7.99
C GLY A 35 -11.25 7.91 8.43
N VAL A 36 -10.84 6.69 8.75
CA VAL A 36 -9.47 6.37 9.14
C VAL A 36 -8.78 5.64 8.00
N VAL A 37 -7.64 6.16 7.61
CA VAL A 37 -6.85 5.60 6.51
C VAL A 37 -5.42 5.35 6.95
N VAL A 38 -4.76 4.42 6.28
CA VAL A 38 -3.32 4.25 6.44
C VAL A 38 -2.62 5.37 5.66
N THR A 39 -1.88 6.19 6.37
CA THR A 39 -1.34 7.45 5.85
C THR A 39 -0.49 7.28 4.59
N ASN A 40 0.30 6.24 4.55
CA ASN A 40 1.21 5.96 3.44
C ASN A 40 0.77 4.78 2.57
N ALA A 41 -0.52 4.44 2.58
CA ALA A 41 -0.99 3.30 1.82
C ALA A 41 -0.81 3.47 0.31
N PRO A 42 -0.40 2.42 -0.41
CA PRO A 42 0.03 1.15 0.14
C PRO A 42 1.41 1.26 0.82
N GLY A 43 1.48 0.89 2.08
CA GLY A 43 2.73 0.89 2.83
C GLY A 43 3.55 -0.36 2.51
N LYS A 44 4.62 -0.19 1.75
CA LYS A 44 5.42 -1.31 1.30
C LYS A 44 6.51 -1.66 2.30
N CYS A 45 6.55 -2.93 2.69
CA CYS A 45 7.59 -3.48 3.55
C CYS A 45 8.38 -4.53 2.77
N GLU A 46 9.62 -4.23 2.49
CA GLU A 46 10.49 -5.12 1.72
C GLU A 46 10.97 -6.31 2.54
N PHE A 47 11.40 -7.37 1.85
CA PHE A 47 11.89 -8.56 2.53
C PHE A 47 13.12 -8.31 3.40
N THR A 48 13.89 -7.27 3.10
CA THR A 48 15.07 -6.88 3.88
C THR A 48 14.74 -6.27 5.23
N TYR A 49 13.51 -5.79 5.41
CA TYR A 49 13.12 -5.17 6.67
C TYR A 49 12.76 -6.25 7.70
N LYS A 50 13.48 -6.26 8.81
CA LYS A 50 13.30 -7.22 9.89
C LYS A 50 12.85 -6.58 11.20
N GLY A 51 12.51 -5.30 11.16
CA GLY A 51 12.05 -4.58 12.33
C GLY A 51 10.57 -4.76 12.63
N GLU A 52 10.10 -4.03 13.62
CA GLU A 52 8.69 -4.02 13.99
C GLU A 52 7.84 -3.37 12.91
N TYR A 53 6.67 -3.92 12.68
CA TYR A 53 5.70 -3.33 11.75
C TYR A 53 4.85 -2.32 12.50
N MET A 54 4.75 -1.13 11.91
CA MET A 54 3.96 -0.04 12.44
C MET A 54 2.97 0.42 11.40
N VAL A 55 1.80 0.84 11.87
CA VAL A 55 0.76 1.38 11.00
C VAL A 55 0.49 2.82 11.39
N ASN A 56 0.69 3.72 10.44
CA ASN A 56 0.42 5.13 10.65
C ASN A 56 -0.98 5.45 10.12
N LEU A 57 -1.86 5.91 11.00
CA LEU A 57 -3.25 6.17 10.67
C LEU A 57 -3.51 7.68 10.63
N THR A 58 -4.32 8.07 9.67
CA THR A 58 -4.78 9.45 9.53
C THR A 58 -6.31 9.48 9.52
N LYS A 59 -6.86 10.46 10.20
CA LYS A 59 -8.27 10.75 10.23
C LYS A 59 -8.60 11.78 9.14
N ILE A 60 -9.50 11.43 8.22
CA ILE A 60 -9.84 12.32 7.09
C ILE A 60 -11.13 13.12 7.33
N ASN A 61 -11.81 12.87 8.43
CA ASN A 61 -12.99 13.64 8.82
C ASN A 61 -12.88 14.08 10.27
N LYS A 62 -13.84 14.85 10.75
CA LYS A 62 -13.84 15.38 12.12
C LYS A 62 -14.57 14.49 13.11
N LYS A 63 -15.11 13.36 12.67
CA LYS A 63 -15.82 12.44 13.55
C LYS A 63 -14.83 11.79 14.51
N PRO A 64 -15.08 11.83 15.83
CA PRO A 64 -14.21 11.15 16.78
C PRO A 64 -14.22 9.65 16.56
N THR A 65 -13.07 9.04 16.66
CA THR A 65 -12.93 7.59 16.54
C THR A 65 -12.08 7.08 17.68
N VAL A 66 -12.56 6.05 18.36
CA VAL A 66 -11.82 5.38 19.42
C VAL A 66 -11.38 4.02 18.91
N ILE A 67 -10.10 3.73 19.05
CA ILE A 67 -9.55 2.43 18.72
C ILE A 67 -9.39 1.65 20.00
N HIS A 68 -10.08 0.52 20.07
CA HIS A 68 -10.01 -0.38 21.21
C HIS A 68 -9.00 -1.47 20.96
N LYS A 69 -8.57 -2.12 22.03
CA LYS A 69 -7.75 -3.31 21.92
C LYS A 69 -8.45 -4.35 21.04
N ASN A 70 -7.71 -5.00 20.18
CA ASN A 70 -8.19 -6.02 19.22
C ASN A 70 -9.04 -5.48 18.06
N ASP A 71 -9.13 -4.19 17.90
CA ASP A 71 -9.75 -3.63 16.71
C ASP A 71 -8.89 -3.89 15.47
N ARG A 72 -9.55 -4.15 14.37
CA ARG A 72 -8.88 -4.35 13.07
C ARG A 72 -8.67 -3.00 12.43
N ILE A 73 -7.43 -2.52 12.41
CA ILE A 73 -7.10 -1.17 11.97
C ILE A 73 -6.49 -1.12 10.57
N ALA A 74 -5.98 -2.23 10.07
CA ALA A 74 -5.34 -2.31 8.76
C ALA A 74 -5.35 -3.75 8.28
N GLN A 75 -4.95 -3.94 7.05
CA GLN A 75 -4.75 -5.26 6.46
C GLN A 75 -3.43 -5.29 5.70
N MET A 76 -2.91 -6.49 5.51
CA MET A 76 -1.64 -6.67 4.85
C MET A 76 -1.75 -7.79 3.81
N GLU A 77 -1.11 -7.58 2.69
CA GLU A 77 -1.01 -8.54 1.61
C GLU A 77 0.45 -8.82 1.31
N ILE A 78 0.79 -10.09 1.13
CA ILE A 78 2.12 -10.50 0.71
C ILE A 78 2.08 -10.70 -0.80
N VAL A 79 2.90 -9.96 -1.51
CA VAL A 79 2.90 -9.94 -2.97
C VAL A 79 4.32 -10.13 -3.52
N PRO A 80 4.46 -10.63 -4.74
CA PRO A 80 5.77 -10.66 -5.39
C PRO A 80 6.35 -9.26 -5.55
N GLN A 81 7.64 -9.13 -5.29
CA GLN A 81 8.36 -7.89 -5.54
C GLN A 81 9.28 -8.07 -6.74
N TYR A 82 8.95 -7.41 -7.83
CA TYR A 82 9.75 -7.47 -9.05
C TYR A 82 10.88 -6.45 -8.99
N LYS A 83 12.06 -6.90 -9.37
CA LYS A 83 13.20 -6.03 -9.47
C LYS A 83 13.18 -5.33 -10.82
N MET A 84 13.24 -4.01 -10.78
CA MET A 84 13.30 -3.19 -11.99
C MET A 84 14.75 -2.86 -12.32
N VAL A 85 15.11 -3.05 -13.56
CA VAL A 85 16.40 -2.61 -14.08
C VAL A 85 16.13 -1.41 -14.98
N LEU A 86 16.75 -0.29 -14.65
CA LEU A 86 16.61 0.94 -15.43
C LEU A 86 17.72 1.02 -16.46
N GLU A 87 17.32 1.33 -17.68
CA GLU A 87 18.24 1.56 -18.78
C GLU A 87 18.05 2.98 -19.30
N GLU A 88 19.13 3.73 -19.38
CA GLU A 88 19.09 5.07 -19.93
C GLU A 88 19.12 5.00 -21.46
N VAL A 89 18.15 5.61 -22.08
CA VAL A 89 18.05 5.68 -23.55
C VAL A 89 17.91 7.13 -23.96
N THR A 90 18.39 7.43 -25.18
CA THR A 90 18.31 8.79 -25.73
C THR A 90 16.90 9.14 -26.22
N ASP A 91 16.15 8.14 -26.63
CA ASP A 91 14.82 8.30 -27.17
C ASP A 91 13.98 7.04 -26.92
N ILE A 92 12.69 7.21 -26.86
CA ILE A 92 11.75 6.11 -26.66
C ILE A 92 10.95 5.92 -27.94
N GLU A 93 11.03 4.72 -28.51
CA GLU A 93 10.20 4.36 -29.64
C GLU A 93 8.78 4.09 -29.20
N VAL A 94 7.83 4.70 -29.90
CA VAL A 94 6.41 4.45 -29.73
C VAL A 94 5.99 3.42 -30.77
N GLU A 95 5.40 2.32 -30.31
CA GLU A 95 4.93 1.27 -31.21
C GLU A 95 3.85 1.78 -32.16
N ASP A 96 3.91 1.33 -33.41
CA ASP A 96 2.87 1.60 -34.39
C ASP A 96 1.52 1.06 -33.89
N GLY A 97 0.49 1.90 -33.97
CA GLY A 97 -0.84 1.52 -33.48
C GLY A 97 -1.07 1.81 -32.01
N ASN A 98 -0.11 2.38 -31.30
CA ASN A 98 -0.32 2.83 -29.93
C ASN A 98 -1.15 4.10 -29.93
N GLU A 99 -2.42 3.97 -29.61
CA GLU A 99 -3.37 5.08 -29.64
C GLU A 99 -3.08 6.14 -28.59
N ARG A 100 -2.49 5.77 -27.47
CA ARG A 100 -2.18 6.72 -26.40
C ARG A 100 -0.94 7.56 -26.73
N GLY A 101 0.11 6.91 -27.23
CA GLY A 101 1.37 7.58 -27.59
C GLY A 101 1.94 8.35 -26.40
N GLU A 102 2.11 9.65 -26.59
CA GLU A 102 2.63 10.56 -25.57
C GLU A 102 1.55 11.17 -24.67
N LYS A 103 0.30 10.79 -24.86
CA LYS A 103 -0.82 11.34 -24.09
C LYS A 103 -0.70 10.95 -22.62
N GLY A 104 -0.77 11.94 -21.78
CA GLY A 104 -0.65 11.78 -20.35
C GLY A 104 -1.96 11.99 -19.60
N LEU A 105 -1.91 12.78 -18.55
CA LEU A 105 -3.04 13.04 -17.67
C LEU A 105 -4.25 13.56 -18.43
N GLY A 106 -5.41 12.99 -18.16
CA GLY A 106 -6.67 13.40 -18.77
C GLY A 106 -6.89 12.89 -20.18
N SER A 107 -5.98 12.10 -20.73
CA SER A 107 -6.04 11.63 -22.10
C SER A 107 -7.25 10.72 -22.39
N SER A 108 -7.69 9.95 -21.38
CA SER A 108 -8.86 9.08 -21.51
C SER A 108 -10.18 9.75 -21.16
N GLY A 109 -10.12 11.02 -20.76
CA GLY A 109 -11.30 11.80 -20.40
C GLY A 109 -11.82 11.50 -19.00
N VAL A 110 -12.84 12.25 -18.62
CA VAL A 110 -13.46 12.13 -17.28
C VAL A 110 -14.68 11.20 -17.34
N LYS A 111 -15.19 10.97 -18.50
CA LYS A 111 -16.40 10.14 -18.68
C LYS A 111 -16.16 9.05 -19.70
#